data_f68411f860103cb39fa6b5156ec3c0f0
#
_entry.id   f68411f860103cb39fa6b5156ec3c0f0
#
_cell.length_a   1.000
_cell.length_b   1.000
_cell.length_c   1.000
_cell.angle_alpha   90.00
_cell.angle_beta   90.00
_cell.angle_gamma   90.00
#
_symmetry.space_group_name_H-M   'P 1'
#
loop_
_entity.id
_entity.type
_entity.pdbx_description
1 polymer ?
#
loop_
_entity_poly.entity_id
_entity_poly.type
_entity_poly.pdbx_seq_one_letter_code
_entity_poly.pdbx_strand_id
1 'polypeptide(L)'
;AIDILRKIVPEIRIRFVNIIELTAAGFSEGECKVPFMDFEKYFTKDKPVIFNFYGYPETFKQVLFGEKNQERFLVHGYTESGSTTTPFDMQLRNNTSRWHLVIEALGLMGERGLVSADKAEKLMAQYKDKIIKHKDYIIKYGVDPEEITNWQWQKNF
;
A
#
# COMPACT_ATOMS: atom_id res chain seq x y z
N ALA A 1 7.57 0.54 -0.44
CA ALA A 1 7.10 -0.75 0.07
C ALA A 1 7.71 -1.94 -0.70
N ILE A 2 7.57 -2.01 -2.02
CA ILE A 2 8.04 -3.14 -2.85
C ILE A 2 9.53 -3.42 -2.65
N ASP A 3 10.39 -2.40 -2.68
CA ASP A 3 11.83 -2.55 -2.44
C ASP A 3 12.13 -3.14 -1.06
N ILE A 4 11.40 -2.70 -0.05
CA ILE A 4 11.51 -3.23 1.31
C ILE A 4 11.10 -4.72 1.33
N LEU A 5 9.93 -5.04 0.81
CA LEU A 5 9.41 -6.41 0.81
C LEU A 5 10.33 -7.38 0.08
N ARG A 6 10.90 -7.00 -1.06
CA ARG A 6 11.86 -7.82 -1.80
C ARG A 6 13.16 -8.09 -1.02
N LYS A 7 13.58 -7.14 -0.18
CA LYS A 7 14.77 -7.33 0.68
C LYS A 7 14.52 -8.24 1.87
N ILE A 8 13.33 -8.16 2.50
CA ILE A 8 13.02 -8.91 3.72
C ILE A 8 12.35 -10.27 3.46
N VAL A 9 11.69 -10.41 2.30
CA VAL A 9 11.05 -11.64 1.82
C VAL A 9 11.39 -11.82 0.32
N PRO A 10 12.62 -12.22 -0.03
CA PRO A 10 13.09 -12.28 -1.43
C PRO A 10 12.27 -13.25 -2.31
N GLU A 11 11.67 -14.26 -1.71
CA GLU A 11 10.84 -15.26 -2.36
C GLU A 11 9.46 -14.76 -2.79
N ILE A 12 9.03 -13.58 -2.34
CA ILE A 12 7.70 -13.06 -2.67
C ILE A 12 7.61 -12.63 -4.14
N ARG A 13 6.49 -12.97 -4.76
CA ARG A 13 6.13 -12.44 -6.09
C ARG A 13 5.17 -11.28 -5.93
N ILE A 14 5.62 -10.10 -6.32
CA ILE A 14 4.83 -8.86 -6.27
C ILE A 14 4.58 -8.39 -7.69
N ARG A 15 3.31 -8.12 -8.02
CA ARG A 15 2.93 -7.39 -9.23
C ARG A 15 2.64 -5.95 -8.84
N PHE A 16 3.30 -5.01 -9.49
CA PHE A 16 2.99 -3.59 -9.39
C PHE A 16 2.18 -3.16 -10.60
N VAL A 17 1.01 -2.58 -10.35
CA VAL A 17 0.14 -2.00 -11.40
C VAL A 17 0.00 -0.52 -11.12
N ASN A 18 0.48 0.31 -12.03
CA ASN A 18 0.29 1.76 -11.97
C ASN A 18 -0.95 2.13 -12.78
N ILE A 19 -1.98 2.62 -12.09
CA ILE A 19 -3.25 3.03 -12.70
C ILE A 19 -3.22 4.55 -12.84
N ILE A 20 -3.19 5.03 -14.07
CA ILE A 20 -3.22 6.46 -14.38
C ILE A 20 -4.66 6.97 -14.40
N GLU A 21 -5.59 6.15 -14.87
CA GLU A 21 -7.01 6.46 -14.98
C GLU A 21 -7.84 5.28 -14.46
N LEU A 22 -8.66 5.52 -13.43
CA LEU A 22 -9.48 4.48 -12.80
C LEU A 22 -10.55 3.91 -13.73
N THR A 23 -11.14 4.74 -14.57
CA THR A 23 -12.15 4.30 -15.54
C THR A 23 -11.56 3.34 -16.56
N ALA A 24 -10.34 3.58 -17.02
CA ALA A 24 -9.61 2.68 -17.94
C ALA A 24 -9.22 1.35 -17.28
N ALA A 25 -9.13 1.29 -15.95
CA ALA A 25 -8.80 0.07 -15.22
C ALA A 25 -9.99 -0.91 -15.06
N GLY A 26 -11.14 -0.61 -15.62
CA GLY A 26 -12.31 -1.47 -15.59
C GLY A 26 -13.19 -1.34 -14.35
N PHE A 27 -12.92 -0.36 -13.49
CA PHE A 27 -13.66 -0.11 -12.25
C PHE A 27 -14.94 0.72 -12.45
N SER A 28 -15.31 1.10 -13.66
CA SER A 28 -16.52 1.86 -13.93
C SER A 28 -17.08 1.59 -15.32
N GLU A 29 -18.34 1.98 -15.55
CA GLU A 29 -18.94 2.00 -16.88
C GLU A 29 -18.47 3.26 -17.62
N GLY A 30 -17.38 3.16 -18.36
CA GLY A 30 -16.85 4.23 -19.17
C GLY A 30 -16.49 3.76 -20.59
N GLU A 31 -16.30 4.68 -21.53
CA GLU A 31 -15.95 4.37 -22.92
C GLU A 31 -14.60 3.65 -23.06
N CYS A 32 -13.71 3.81 -22.09
CA CYS A 32 -12.37 3.21 -22.06
C CYS A 32 -12.26 2.03 -21.09
N LYS A 33 -13.35 1.29 -20.86
CA LYS A 33 -13.36 0.15 -19.95
C LYS A 33 -12.38 -0.93 -20.40
N VAL A 34 -11.44 -1.30 -19.52
CA VAL A 34 -10.61 -2.49 -19.73
C VAL A 34 -11.52 -3.73 -19.72
N PRO A 35 -11.46 -4.60 -20.76
CA PRO A 35 -12.27 -5.81 -20.77
C PRO A 35 -12.07 -6.64 -19.50
N PHE A 36 -13.12 -7.32 -19.03
CA PHE A 36 -13.09 -8.14 -17.81
C PHE A 36 -11.91 -9.15 -17.78
N MET A 37 -11.58 -9.72 -18.93
CA MET A 37 -10.43 -10.63 -19.04
C MET A 37 -9.10 -9.94 -18.75
N ASP A 38 -8.96 -8.66 -19.05
CA ASP A 38 -7.76 -7.90 -18.75
C ASP A 38 -7.71 -7.46 -17.27
N PHE A 39 -8.87 -7.25 -16.63
CA PHE A 39 -8.94 -7.00 -15.20
C PHE A 39 -8.31 -8.15 -14.39
N GLU A 40 -8.67 -9.40 -14.66
CA GLU A 40 -8.07 -10.56 -14.01
C GLU A 40 -6.58 -10.73 -14.37
N LYS A 41 -6.17 -10.32 -15.55
CA LYS A 41 -4.76 -10.30 -15.96
C LYS A 41 -3.92 -9.37 -15.09
N TYR A 42 -4.45 -8.21 -14.71
CA TYR A 42 -3.76 -7.25 -13.86
C TYR A 42 -3.92 -7.56 -12.37
N PHE A 43 -5.12 -7.87 -11.92
CA PHE A 43 -5.46 -8.00 -10.50
C PHE A 43 -5.63 -9.44 -10.03
N THR A 44 -5.49 -10.44 -10.92
CA THR A 44 -5.74 -11.86 -10.63
C THR A 44 -7.20 -12.13 -10.20
N LYS A 45 -7.53 -13.38 -9.91
CA LYS A 45 -8.88 -13.76 -9.44
C LYS A 45 -9.01 -13.77 -7.92
N ASP A 46 -7.94 -14.15 -7.23
CA ASP A 46 -7.97 -14.60 -5.83
C ASP A 46 -6.87 -14.01 -4.95
N LYS A 47 -5.89 -13.32 -5.56
CA LYS A 47 -4.79 -12.76 -4.78
C LYS A 47 -5.20 -11.44 -4.13
N PRO A 48 -4.70 -11.13 -2.93
CA PRO A 48 -4.95 -9.84 -2.31
C PRO A 48 -4.35 -8.72 -3.14
N VAL A 49 -5.04 -7.60 -3.16
CA VAL A 49 -4.63 -6.39 -3.84
C VAL A 49 -4.59 -5.25 -2.83
N ILE A 50 -3.41 -4.73 -2.56
CA ILE A 50 -3.26 -3.51 -1.77
C ILE A 50 -3.34 -2.33 -2.73
N PHE A 51 -4.41 -1.57 -2.63
CA PHE A 51 -4.68 -0.41 -3.45
C PHE A 51 -4.36 0.86 -2.66
N ASN A 52 -3.41 1.65 -3.17
CA ASN A 52 -2.95 2.87 -2.51
C ASN A 52 -3.02 4.04 -3.50
N PHE A 53 -3.78 5.09 -3.15
CA PHE A 53 -3.97 6.23 -4.05
C PHE A 53 -4.15 7.54 -3.27
N TYR A 54 -4.06 8.65 -3.98
CA TYR A 54 -4.27 9.97 -3.42
C TYR A 54 -5.72 10.43 -3.61
N GLY A 55 -6.58 9.99 -2.71
CA GLY A 55 -8.01 10.32 -2.69
C GLY A 55 -8.74 9.59 -1.57
N TYR A 56 -10.00 9.90 -1.37
CA TYR A 56 -10.81 9.34 -0.28
C TYR A 56 -11.07 7.84 -0.50
N PRO A 57 -10.70 6.96 0.44
CA PRO A 57 -10.82 5.51 0.28
C PRO A 57 -12.27 5.07 0.05
N GLU A 58 -13.23 5.77 0.62
CA GLU A 58 -14.67 5.49 0.47
C GLU A 58 -15.13 5.60 -0.99
N THR A 59 -14.61 6.57 -1.73
CA THR A 59 -14.91 6.74 -3.16
C THR A 59 -14.50 5.51 -3.96
N PHE A 60 -13.31 4.98 -3.68
CA PHE A 60 -12.84 3.80 -4.40
C PHE A 60 -13.56 2.52 -3.95
N LYS A 61 -13.92 2.40 -2.68
CA LYS A 61 -14.74 1.29 -2.18
C LYS A 61 -16.11 1.24 -2.85
N GLN A 62 -16.71 2.40 -3.16
CA GLN A 62 -17.96 2.46 -3.94
C GLN A 62 -17.78 1.91 -5.35
N VAL A 63 -16.64 2.17 -5.99
CA VAL A 63 -16.32 1.64 -7.33
C VAL A 63 -16.12 0.12 -7.31
N LEU A 64 -15.60 -0.43 -6.20
CA LEU A 64 -15.47 -1.88 -6.00
C LEU A 64 -16.77 -2.57 -5.61
N PHE A 65 -17.78 -1.81 -5.21
CA PHE A 65 -19.06 -2.37 -4.78
C PHE A 65 -19.73 -3.12 -5.95
N GLY A 66 -20.00 -4.39 -5.75
CA GLY A 66 -20.54 -5.28 -6.80
C GLY A 66 -19.49 -6.10 -7.55
N GLU A 67 -18.19 -5.83 -7.37
CA GLU A 67 -17.14 -6.71 -7.88
C GLU A 67 -17.10 -8.01 -7.08
N LYS A 68 -16.87 -9.13 -7.78
CA LYS A 68 -16.70 -10.43 -7.11
C LYS A 68 -15.41 -10.43 -6.30
N ASN A 69 -15.49 -10.98 -5.07
CA ASN A 69 -14.35 -11.06 -4.15
C ASN A 69 -13.76 -9.67 -3.84
N GLN A 70 -14.60 -8.67 -3.64
CA GLN A 70 -14.20 -7.30 -3.33
C GLN A 70 -13.39 -7.21 -2.01
N GLU A 71 -13.60 -8.13 -1.08
CA GLU A 71 -12.91 -8.22 0.21
C GLU A 71 -11.39 -8.42 0.08
N ARG A 72 -10.91 -8.88 -1.05
CA ARG A 72 -9.48 -9.02 -1.33
C ARG A 72 -8.77 -7.71 -1.66
N PHE A 73 -9.54 -6.63 -1.89
CA PHE A 73 -9.01 -5.30 -2.15
C PHE A 73 -8.90 -4.51 -0.84
N LEU A 74 -7.68 -4.28 -0.42
CA LEU A 74 -7.35 -3.48 0.74
C LEU A 74 -7.07 -2.06 0.27
N VAL A 75 -8.00 -1.16 0.54
CA VAL A 75 -7.98 0.20 -0.02
C VAL A 75 -7.42 1.19 0.99
N HIS A 76 -6.31 1.80 0.64
CA HIS A 76 -5.73 2.92 1.36
C HIS A 76 -5.88 4.20 0.53
N GLY A 77 -6.30 5.25 1.18
CA GLY A 77 -6.49 6.55 0.55
C GLY A 77 -6.06 7.66 1.49
N TYR A 78 -6.14 8.86 0.99
CA TYR A 78 -5.77 10.06 1.70
C TYR A 78 -7.02 10.80 2.16
N THR A 79 -7.15 10.99 3.47
CA THR A 79 -8.21 11.79 4.08
C THR A 79 -7.58 13.01 4.71
N GLU A 80 -7.96 14.18 4.24
CA GLU A 80 -7.45 15.45 4.78
C GLU A 80 -8.14 15.78 6.12
N SER A 81 -7.36 15.91 7.18
CA SER A 81 -7.84 16.24 8.53
C SER A 81 -7.50 17.66 8.98
N GLY A 82 -7.13 18.53 8.03
CA GLY A 82 -6.82 19.93 8.30
C GLY A 82 -5.52 20.18 9.07
N SER A 83 -4.65 19.20 9.22
CA SER A 83 -3.37 19.35 9.88
C SER A 83 -2.22 19.60 8.89
N THR A 84 -1.34 20.55 9.22
CA THR A 84 -0.12 20.79 8.45
C THR A 84 1.02 20.00 9.06
N THR A 85 1.69 19.17 8.24
CA THR A 85 2.85 18.40 8.64
C THR A 85 3.71 18.06 7.40
N THR A 86 4.76 17.25 7.57
CA THR A 86 5.61 16.84 6.44
C THR A 86 4.89 15.85 5.51
N PRO A 87 5.28 15.77 4.23
CA PRO A 87 4.64 14.85 3.27
C PRO A 87 4.65 13.39 3.71
N PHE A 88 5.73 12.92 4.34
CA PHE A 88 5.79 11.55 4.78
C PHE A 88 4.98 11.29 6.06
N ASP A 89 4.98 12.24 7.02
CA ASP A 89 4.11 12.15 8.20
C ASP A 89 2.63 12.16 7.80
N MET A 90 2.27 12.90 6.76
CA MET A 90 0.91 12.87 6.21
C MET A 90 0.54 11.47 5.67
N GLN A 91 1.46 10.80 4.99
CA GLN A 91 1.25 9.41 4.58
C GLN A 91 1.12 8.46 5.79
N LEU A 92 1.89 8.69 6.86
CA LEU A 92 1.78 7.91 8.09
C LEU A 92 0.41 8.07 8.76
N ARG A 93 -0.10 9.28 8.85
CA ARG A 93 -1.43 9.57 9.42
C ARG A 93 -2.57 8.94 8.64
N ASN A 94 -2.39 8.79 7.33
CA ASN A 94 -3.38 8.19 6.42
C ASN A 94 -3.18 6.69 6.19
N ASN A 95 -2.24 6.03 6.86
CA ASN A 95 -1.87 4.63 6.66
C ASN A 95 -1.46 4.29 5.21
N THR A 96 -1.04 5.29 4.42
CA THR A 96 -0.64 5.15 3.03
C THR A 96 0.88 5.05 2.84
N SER A 97 1.64 5.13 3.94
CA SER A 97 3.09 5.11 3.89
C SER A 97 3.63 3.75 3.48
N ARG A 98 4.85 3.74 2.92
CA ARG A 98 5.57 2.51 2.58
C ARG A 98 5.67 1.51 3.74
N TRP A 99 5.70 1.97 5.00
CA TRP A 99 5.77 1.10 6.17
C TRP A 99 4.43 0.45 6.50
N HIS A 100 3.32 1.17 6.37
CA HIS A 100 1.98 0.59 6.53
C HIS A 100 1.70 -0.47 5.47
N LEU A 101 2.04 -0.21 4.21
CA LEU A 101 1.88 -1.19 3.12
C LEU A 101 2.75 -2.44 3.34
N VAL A 102 3.95 -2.29 3.92
CA VAL A 102 4.80 -3.42 4.31
C VAL A 102 4.17 -4.22 5.44
N ILE A 103 3.66 -3.56 6.49
CA ILE A 103 3.00 -4.23 7.62
C ILE A 103 1.80 -5.04 7.12
N GLU A 104 0.96 -4.45 6.29
CA GLU A 104 -0.22 -5.12 5.75
C GLU A 104 0.16 -6.31 4.85
N ALA A 105 1.12 -6.13 3.95
CA ALA A 105 1.59 -7.22 3.11
C ALA A 105 2.17 -8.38 3.94
N LEU A 106 2.91 -8.10 5.01
CA LEU A 106 3.43 -9.12 5.93
C LEU A 106 2.30 -9.86 6.66
N GLY A 107 1.26 -9.15 7.11
CA GLY A 107 0.08 -9.77 7.71
C GLY A 107 -0.60 -10.75 6.76
N LEU A 108 -0.89 -10.31 5.54
CA LEU A 108 -1.47 -11.15 4.48
C LEU A 108 -0.62 -12.38 4.13
N MET A 109 0.71 -12.21 4.15
CA MET A 109 1.62 -13.33 3.91
C MET A 109 1.64 -14.33 5.07
N GLY A 110 1.59 -13.85 6.32
CA GLY A 110 1.47 -14.71 7.49
C GLY A 110 0.17 -15.51 7.49
N GLU A 111 -0.98 -14.86 7.27
CA GLU A 111 -2.29 -15.50 7.18
C GLU A 111 -2.37 -16.57 6.09
N ARG A 112 -1.67 -16.38 4.99
CA ARG A 112 -1.62 -17.32 3.85
C ARG A 112 -0.51 -18.38 3.96
N GLY A 113 0.25 -18.38 5.04
CA GLY A 113 1.34 -19.33 5.25
C GLY A 113 2.54 -19.14 4.31
N LEU A 114 2.65 -17.98 3.63
CA LEU A 114 3.78 -17.67 2.75
C LEU A 114 5.03 -17.27 3.55
N VAL A 115 4.84 -16.80 4.76
CA VAL A 115 5.88 -16.50 5.75
C VAL A 115 5.39 -17.06 7.08
N SER A 116 6.29 -17.58 7.92
CA SER A 116 5.88 -18.03 9.25
C SER A 116 5.31 -16.89 10.08
N ALA A 117 4.30 -17.18 10.92
CA ALA A 117 3.64 -16.18 11.76
C ALA A 117 4.66 -15.39 12.60
N ASP A 118 5.58 -16.09 13.26
CA ASP A 118 6.64 -15.48 14.08
C ASP A 118 7.53 -14.51 13.29
N LYS A 119 7.92 -14.89 12.05
CA LYS A 119 8.71 -14.01 11.17
C LYS A 119 7.90 -12.78 10.75
N ALA A 120 6.64 -12.98 10.39
CA ALA A 120 5.75 -11.89 10.01
C ALA A 120 5.54 -10.91 11.17
N GLU A 121 5.21 -11.40 12.37
CA GLU A 121 5.02 -10.57 13.57
C GLU A 121 6.28 -9.79 13.95
N LYS A 122 7.43 -10.44 13.94
CA LYS A 122 8.72 -9.78 14.23
C LYS A 122 9.01 -8.65 13.25
N LEU A 123 8.81 -8.89 11.96
CA LEU A 123 9.02 -7.87 10.92
C LEU A 123 8.00 -6.74 11.03
N MET A 124 6.72 -7.05 11.25
CA MET A 124 5.69 -6.03 11.46
C MET A 124 6.00 -5.15 12.67
N ALA A 125 6.48 -5.74 13.78
CA ALA A 125 6.87 -4.99 14.97
C ALA A 125 7.99 -3.99 14.68
N GLN A 126 8.97 -4.35 13.85
CA GLN A 126 10.06 -3.44 13.45
C GLN A 126 9.53 -2.22 12.69
N TYR A 127 8.55 -2.40 11.78
CA TYR A 127 7.99 -1.27 11.03
C TYR A 127 7.02 -0.44 11.87
N LYS A 128 6.30 -1.03 12.82
CA LYS A 128 5.51 -0.29 13.82
C LYS A 128 6.41 0.59 14.69
N ASP A 129 7.55 0.08 15.12
CA ASP A 129 8.55 0.86 15.88
C ASP A 129 9.10 2.03 15.05
N LYS A 130 9.38 1.82 13.76
CA LYS A 130 9.79 2.92 12.85
C LYS A 130 8.73 4.01 12.75
N ILE A 131 7.46 3.66 12.69
CA ILE A 131 6.35 4.62 12.66
C ILE A 131 6.34 5.47 13.94
N ILE A 132 6.49 4.82 15.10
CA ILE A 132 6.54 5.52 16.40
C ILE A 132 7.73 6.47 16.46
N LYS A 133 8.92 5.99 16.12
CA LYS A 133 10.15 6.81 16.12
C LYS A 133 10.07 8.00 15.17
N HIS A 134 9.46 7.80 13.99
CA HIS A 134 9.25 8.90 13.06
C HIS A 134 8.30 9.96 13.63
N LYS A 135 7.20 9.54 14.27
CA LYS A 135 6.27 10.45 14.92
C LYS A 135 6.99 11.30 16.00
N ASP A 136 7.81 10.68 16.83
CA ASP A 136 8.58 11.39 17.86
C ASP A 136 9.60 12.36 17.24
N TYR A 137 10.20 11.96 16.10
CA TYR A 137 11.13 12.80 15.36
C TYR A 137 10.44 14.04 14.78
N ILE A 138 9.25 13.89 14.18
CA ILE A 138 8.45 15.00 13.65
C ILE A 138 8.03 15.95 14.76
N ILE A 139 7.58 15.44 15.90
CA ILE A 139 7.22 16.28 17.07
C ILE A 139 8.42 17.11 17.53
N LYS A 140 9.61 16.54 17.52
CA LYS A 140 10.83 17.19 18.00
C LYS A 140 11.44 18.17 17.01
N TYR A 141 11.46 17.84 15.73
CA TYR A 141 12.24 18.56 14.74
C TYR A 141 11.40 19.27 13.65
N GLY A 142 10.15 18.89 13.46
CA GLY A 142 9.23 19.48 12.46
C GLY A 142 9.57 19.18 11.00
N VAL A 143 10.50 18.25 10.74
CA VAL A 143 10.96 17.87 9.41
C VAL A 143 11.09 16.35 9.28
N ASP A 144 11.00 15.83 8.06
CA ASP A 144 11.27 14.41 7.83
C ASP A 144 12.75 14.07 8.04
N PRO A 145 13.09 12.88 8.61
CA PRO A 145 14.47 12.40 8.69
C PRO A 145 15.13 12.26 7.32
N GLU A 146 16.46 12.38 7.27
CA GLU A 146 17.24 12.25 6.03
C GLU A 146 17.03 10.91 5.32
N GLU A 147 16.82 9.81 6.05
CA GLU A 147 16.51 8.50 5.46
C GLU A 147 15.20 8.49 4.64
N ILE A 148 14.31 9.45 4.89
CA ILE A 148 13.07 9.63 4.16
C ILE A 148 13.29 10.55 2.97
N THR A 149 13.89 11.72 3.19
CA THR A 149 14.06 12.76 2.17
C THR A 149 15.06 12.37 1.10
N ASN A 150 16.09 11.63 1.46
CA ASN A 150 17.17 11.19 0.56
C ASN A 150 16.91 9.82 -0.07
N TRP A 151 15.76 9.20 0.20
CA TRP A 151 15.45 7.89 -0.36
C TRP A 151 15.31 7.95 -1.89
N GLN A 152 16.00 7.06 -2.57
CA GLN A 152 15.92 6.90 -4.02
C GLN A 152 15.60 5.44 -4.37
N TRP A 153 14.85 5.27 -5.45
CA TRP A 153 14.59 3.94 -6.01
C TRP A 153 15.89 3.31 -6.51
N GLN A 154 16.24 2.16 -5.96
CA GLN A 154 17.40 1.40 -6.42
C GLN A 154 17.00 0.56 -7.63
N LYS A 155 17.60 0.84 -8.79
CA LYS A 155 17.32 0.15 -10.07
C LYS A 155 17.89 -1.28 -10.17
N ASN A 156 18.40 -1.85 -9.10
CA ASN A 156 18.95 -3.21 -9.12
C ASN A 156 17.82 -4.24 -9.08
N PHE A 157 17.39 -4.64 -10.26
CA PHE A 157 16.50 -5.78 -10.51
C PHE A 157 17.30 -6.93 -11.08
#